data_dbf7206c8a503d410986577e6cb66171
#
_entry.id   dbf7206c8a503d410986577e6cb66171
#
_cell.length_a   1.000
_cell.length_b   1.000
_cell.length_c   1.000
_cell.angle_alpha   90.00
_cell.angle_beta   90.00
_cell.angle_gamma   90.00
#
_symmetry.space_group_name_H-M   'P 1'
#
loop_
_entity.id
_entity.type
_entity.pdbx_description
1 polymer ?
#
loop_
_entity_poly.entity_id
_entity_poly.type
_entity_poly.pdbx_seq_one_letter_code
_entity_poly.pdbx_strand_id
1 'polypeptide(L)'
;ITGVTPSGNIATPDNAIVKAFTAGKIIPKQTGFILQGTPNSTVVYQANVTGIEEDVTGNLLVGTATEREINGAGYKYYVLSNSGDQGLGFYKQGTRGGASIKLKAHRAGLRLTESIARAKSFFIDFDAARENANVAGIRNIGQEAEGRDNVIYDLQGRRVKNPTHGIYIINGKKVIK
;
A
#
# COMPACT_ATOMS: atom_id res chain seq x y z
N ILE A 1 4.06 4.52 -0.12
CA ILE A 1 3.41 5.45 0.82
C ILE A 1 3.15 6.74 0.08
N THR A 2 1.90 7.21 0.09
CA THR A 2 1.44 8.38 -0.67
C THR A 2 1.00 9.55 0.20
N GLY A 3 0.94 9.37 1.51
CA GLY A 3 0.55 10.41 2.46
C GLY A 3 0.61 9.93 3.89
N VAL A 4 0.21 10.80 4.80
CA VAL A 4 0.05 10.51 6.22
C VAL A 4 -1.24 11.12 6.73
N THR A 5 -1.92 10.41 7.63
CA THR A 5 -3.11 10.92 8.33
C THR A 5 -2.71 11.30 9.74
N PRO A 6 -2.86 12.58 10.13
CA PRO A 6 -2.54 13.03 11.48
C PRO A 6 -3.43 12.38 12.52
N SER A 7 -2.84 11.96 13.63
CA SER A 7 -3.58 11.46 14.80
C SER A 7 -4.23 12.59 15.61
N GLY A 8 -3.87 13.83 15.32
CA GLY A 8 -4.29 15.00 16.10
C GLY A 8 -3.50 15.22 17.41
N ASN A 9 -2.60 14.31 17.77
CA ASN A 9 -1.80 14.39 18.99
C ASN A 9 -0.32 14.11 18.69
N ILE A 10 0.59 14.99 19.09
CA ILE A 10 2.04 14.83 18.85
C ILE A 10 2.63 13.58 19.52
N ALA A 11 2.05 13.13 20.62
CA ALA A 11 2.50 11.94 21.35
C ALA A 11 2.03 10.63 20.70
N THR A 12 0.99 10.69 19.88
CA THR A 12 0.43 9.53 19.18
C THR A 12 1.00 9.48 17.76
N PRO A 13 1.42 8.32 17.25
CA PRO A 13 1.88 8.20 15.87
C PRO A 13 0.81 8.60 14.86
N ASP A 14 1.24 9.20 13.77
CA ASP A 14 0.40 9.39 12.59
C ASP A 14 0.38 8.10 11.76
N ASN A 15 -0.69 7.90 11.00
CA ASN A 15 -0.83 6.75 10.11
C ASN A 15 -0.31 7.07 8.72
N ALA A 16 0.57 6.22 8.18
CA ALA A 16 1.01 6.28 6.80
C ALA A 16 -0.07 5.73 5.87
N ILE A 17 -0.45 6.50 4.86
CA ILE A 17 -1.36 6.06 3.80
C ILE A 17 -0.58 5.21 2.81
N VAL A 18 -1.00 3.97 2.60
CA VAL A 18 -0.27 2.99 1.79
C VAL A 18 -1.10 2.59 0.56
N LYS A 19 -0.46 2.59 -0.60
CA LYS A 19 -0.95 1.92 -1.80
C LYS A 19 -0.27 0.55 -1.85
N ALA A 20 -1.04 -0.51 -1.75
CA ALA A 20 -0.53 -1.88 -1.82
C ALA A 20 -0.62 -2.43 -3.24
N PHE A 21 0.35 -3.28 -3.59
CA PHE A 21 0.39 -4.02 -4.84
C PHE A 21 0.45 -5.51 -4.54
N THR A 22 -0.31 -6.29 -5.28
CA THR A 22 -0.28 -7.76 -5.19
C THR A 22 0.91 -8.34 -5.96
N ALA A 23 1.18 -9.62 -5.77
CA ALA A 23 2.21 -10.33 -6.52
C ALA A 23 1.96 -10.24 -8.05
N GLY A 24 3.04 -10.25 -8.84
CA GLY A 24 3.00 -10.16 -10.30
C GLY A 24 2.96 -8.73 -10.85
N LYS A 25 2.96 -7.73 -10.00
CA LYS A 25 2.99 -6.32 -10.41
C LYS A 25 4.42 -5.84 -10.70
N ILE A 26 4.55 -4.97 -11.70
CA ILE A 26 5.84 -4.40 -12.09
C ILE A 26 6.00 -3.03 -11.44
N ILE A 27 6.98 -2.92 -10.56
CA ILE A 27 7.30 -1.65 -9.89
C ILE A 27 8.40 -0.95 -10.69
N PRO A 28 8.25 0.35 -11.02
CA PRO A 28 9.26 1.12 -11.74
C PRO A 28 10.62 1.07 -11.04
N LYS A 29 11.69 1.11 -11.82
CA LYS A 29 13.05 1.18 -11.28
C LYS A 29 13.23 2.37 -10.34
N GLN A 30 14.15 2.23 -9.38
CA GLN A 30 14.47 3.27 -8.38
C GLN A 30 13.31 3.69 -7.47
N THR A 31 12.25 2.91 -7.43
CA THR A 31 11.12 3.13 -6.51
C THR A 31 11.43 2.57 -5.14
N GLY A 32 11.29 3.40 -4.11
CA GLY A 32 11.29 2.92 -2.72
C GLY A 32 9.97 2.21 -2.41
N PHE A 33 10.03 1.01 -1.84
CA PHE A 33 8.84 0.25 -1.45
C PHE A 33 9.12 -0.62 -0.22
N ILE A 34 8.07 -1.16 0.39
CA ILE A 34 8.12 -2.08 1.52
C ILE A 34 7.60 -3.43 1.06
N LEU A 35 8.35 -4.48 1.34
CA LEU A 35 7.91 -5.85 1.16
C LEU A 35 7.30 -6.35 2.46
N GLN A 36 6.11 -6.94 2.35
CA GLN A 36 5.48 -7.70 3.41
C GLN A 36 5.42 -9.17 3.01
N GLY A 37 5.82 -10.05 3.90
CA GLY A 37 5.81 -11.49 3.67
C GLY A 37 5.70 -12.27 4.96
N THR A 38 5.58 -13.59 4.85
CA THR A 38 5.61 -14.50 6.00
C THR A 38 7.03 -14.51 6.60
N PRO A 39 7.18 -14.44 7.91
CA PRO A 39 8.49 -14.56 8.56
C PRO A 39 9.23 -15.83 8.08
N ASN A 40 10.53 -15.70 7.83
CA ASN A 40 11.41 -16.78 7.34
C ASN A 40 11.04 -17.36 5.96
N SER A 41 10.17 -16.68 5.21
CA SER A 41 9.90 -17.05 3.80
C SER A 41 10.88 -16.38 2.85
N THR A 42 11.07 -16.99 1.69
CA THR A 42 11.84 -16.39 0.60
C THR A 42 10.90 -15.57 -0.29
N VAL A 43 11.24 -14.31 -0.52
CA VAL A 43 10.59 -13.48 -1.52
C VAL A 43 11.42 -13.53 -2.80
N VAL A 44 10.80 -13.96 -3.89
CA VAL A 44 11.42 -13.96 -5.20
C VAL A 44 10.95 -12.74 -5.98
N TYR A 45 11.90 -11.97 -6.51
CA TYR A 45 11.59 -10.88 -7.44
C TYR A 45 12.43 -11.05 -8.72
N GLN A 46 11.89 -10.64 -9.83
CA GLN A 46 12.57 -10.66 -11.11
C GLN A 46 12.96 -9.23 -11.51
N ALA A 47 14.24 -9.01 -11.80
CA ALA A 47 14.73 -7.74 -12.30
C ALA A 47 14.62 -7.66 -13.82
N ASN A 48 14.64 -6.45 -14.35
CA ASN A 48 14.66 -6.17 -15.81
C ASN A 48 13.50 -6.82 -16.57
N VAL A 49 12.32 -6.88 -15.95
CA VAL A 49 11.08 -7.31 -16.62
C VAL A 49 10.55 -6.18 -17.49
N THR A 50 9.87 -6.54 -18.57
CA THR A 50 9.14 -5.62 -19.44
C THR A 50 7.65 -5.80 -19.26
N GLY A 51 6.87 -4.72 -19.33
CA GLY A 51 5.42 -4.74 -19.18
C GLY A 51 4.87 -3.41 -18.68
N ILE A 52 3.62 -3.40 -18.27
CA ILE A 52 2.97 -2.20 -17.74
C ILE A 52 3.43 -2.01 -16.29
N GLU A 53 4.12 -0.90 -16.05
CA GLU A 53 4.56 -0.50 -14.73
C GLU A 53 3.40 0.08 -13.91
N GLU A 54 3.40 -0.17 -12.62
CA GLU A 54 2.41 0.41 -11.69
C GLU A 54 2.67 1.90 -11.48
N ASP A 55 1.58 2.66 -11.36
CA ASP A 55 1.67 4.08 -11.02
C ASP A 55 2.13 4.25 -9.56
N VAL A 56 3.29 4.84 -9.38
CA VAL A 56 3.93 5.16 -8.09
C VAL A 56 4.02 6.67 -7.84
N THR A 57 3.26 7.46 -8.59
CA THR A 57 3.19 8.92 -8.42
C THR A 57 2.85 9.27 -6.97
N GLY A 58 3.51 10.28 -6.44
CA GLY A 58 3.32 10.72 -5.05
C GLY A 58 3.99 9.81 -4.01
N ASN A 59 4.81 8.85 -4.41
CA ASN A 59 5.53 8.00 -3.45
C ASN A 59 6.48 8.82 -2.57
N LEU A 60 6.27 8.74 -1.26
CA LEU A 60 7.07 9.44 -0.25
C LEU A 60 8.29 8.62 0.23
N LEU A 61 8.44 7.38 -0.23
CA LEU A 61 9.62 6.58 0.05
C LEU A 61 10.76 6.97 -0.88
N VAL A 62 11.93 7.17 -0.31
CA VAL A 62 13.18 7.42 -1.05
C VAL A 62 14.07 6.20 -0.91
N GLY A 63 14.57 5.66 -2.03
CA GLY A 63 15.40 4.47 -2.09
C GLY A 63 16.87 4.78 -2.36
N THR A 64 17.73 3.80 -2.08
CA THR A 64 19.17 3.86 -2.36
C THR A 64 19.63 2.60 -3.07
N ALA A 65 20.37 2.76 -4.17
CA ALA A 65 21.07 1.66 -4.84
C ALA A 65 22.40 1.32 -4.12
N THR A 66 23.06 2.33 -3.56
CA THR A 66 24.30 2.21 -2.78
C THR A 66 24.12 2.85 -1.41
N GLU A 67 24.99 2.53 -0.45
CA GLU A 67 24.97 3.18 0.86
C GLU A 67 25.19 4.68 0.70
N ARG A 68 24.29 5.49 1.23
CA ARG A 68 24.45 6.94 1.26
C ARG A 68 23.60 7.59 2.34
N GLU A 69 23.97 8.81 2.68
CA GLU A 69 23.14 9.71 3.45
C GLU A 69 22.23 10.53 2.54
N ILE A 70 20.96 10.66 2.93
CA ILE A 70 19.96 11.47 2.24
C ILE A 70 19.56 12.58 3.18
N ASN A 71 19.64 13.81 2.69
CA ASN A 71 19.26 15.03 3.38
C ASN A 71 18.63 16.02 2.40
N GLY A 72 18.07 17.09 2.91
CA GLY A 72 17.51 18.20 2.11
C GLY A 72 16.74 19.16 2.98
N ALA A 73 16.85 20.46 2.70
CA ALA A 73 16.10 21.48 3.40
C ALA A 73 14.59 21.33 3.19
N GLY A 74 13.80 21.61 4.23
CA GLY A 74 12.34 21.52 4.16
C GLY A 74 11.77 20.11 4.30
N TYR A 75 12.62 19.10 4.57
CA TYR A 75 12.19 17.72 4.73
C TYR A 75 12.61 17.11 6.07
N LYS A 76 11.84 16.14 6.51
CA LYS A 76 12.16 15.23 7.61
C LYS A 76 12.21 13.78 7.10
N TYR A 77 13.11 13.01 7.68
CA TYR A 77 13.44 11.67 7.23
C TYR A 77 13.27 10.65 8.34
N TYR A 78 12.75 9.47 7.97
CA TYR A 78 12.44 8.38 8.89
C TYR A 78 12.87 7.04 8.30
N VAL A 79 13.27 6.11 9.16
CA VAL A 79 13.59 4.72 8.80
C VAL A 79 12.56 3.78 9.38
N LEU A 80 12.27 2.70 8.67
CA LEU A 80 11.42 1.63 9.19
C LEU A 80 12.20 0.86 10.25
N SER A 81 11.62 0.71 11.43
CA SER A 81 12.20 0.02 12.57
C SER A 81 11.12 -0.65 13.41
N ASN A 82 11.46 -1.76 14.03
CA ASN A 82 10.65 -2.44 15.05
C ASN A 82 11.16 -2.18 16.48
N SER A 83 12.21 -1.37 16.63
CA SER A 83 12.87 -1.09 17.91
C SER A 83 12.40 0.20 18.56
N GLY A 84 11.39 0.86 17.98
CA GLY A 84 10.81 2.07 18.57
C GLY A 84 9.84 1.76 19.70
N ASP A 85 9.53 2.77 20.50
CA ASP A 85 8.70 2.67 21.72
C ASP A 85 7.29 2.09 21.45
N GLN A 86 6.84 2.12 20.19
CA GLN A 86 5.49 1.73 19.79
C GLN A 86 5.48 0.61 18.72
N GLY A 87 6.60 -0.14 18.61
CA GLY A 87 6.68 -1.28 17.70
C GLY A 87 7.08 -0.91 16.27
N LEU A 88 6.59 -1.67 15.28
CA LEU A 88 6.96 -1.51 13.88
C LEU A 88 6.39 -0.21 13.31
N GLY A 89 7.28 0.69 12.91
CA GLY A 89 6.90 1.99 12.35
C GLY A 89 8.09 2.74 11.77
N PHE A 90 7.84 3.95 11.31
CA PHE A 90 8.87 4.87 10.85
C PHE A 90 9.31 5.80 11.96
N TYR A 91 10.61 5.84 12.22
CA TYR A 91 11.24 6.63 13.31
C TYR A 91 12.37 7.47 12.76
N LYS A 92 12.64 8.60 13.43
CA LYS A 92 13.83 9.41 13.16
C LYS A 92 15.09 8.62 13.52
N GLN A 93 16.08 8.66 12.67
CA GLN A 93 17.30 7.89 12.87
C GLN A 93 18.23 8.57 13.89
N GLY A 94 18.33 7.97 15.07
CA GLY A 94 19.30 8.34 16.11
C GLY A 94 19.49 9.83 16.33
N THR A 95 20.74 10.26 16.43
CA THR A 95 21.13 11.67 16.65
C THR A 95 20.87 12.60 15.48
N ARG A 96 20.44 12.08 14.30
CA ARG A 96 20.12 12.88 13.11
C ARG A 96 18.83 13.69 13.27
N GLY A 97 17.99 13.35 14.24
CA GLY A 97 16.78 14.11 14.57
C GLY A 97 15.77 14.27 13.42
N GLY A 98 15.90 13.45 12.38
CA GLY A 98 15.10 13.54 11.17
C GLY A 98 15.62 14.53 10.12
N ALA A 99 16.72 15.24 10.35
CA ALA A 99 17.32 16.13 9.35
C ALA A 99 17.93 15.36 8.16
N SER A 100 18.35 14.13 8.41
CA SER A 100 18.86 13.19 7.41
C SER A 100 18.60 11.75 7.80
N ILE A 101 18.79 10.82 6.85
CA ILE A 101 18.91 9.39 7.10
C ILE A 101 20.10 8.80 6.36
N LYS A 102 20.81 7.87 7.01
CA LYS A 102 21.83 7.06 6.37
C LYS A 102 21.23 5.69 6.07
N LEU A 103 21.14 5.35 4.79
CA LEU A 103 20.59 4.08 4.31
C LEU A 103 21.70 3.23 3.68
N LYS A 104 21.71 1.95 4.01
CA LYS A 104 22.54 0.95 3.30
C LYS A 104 22.02 0.77 1.87
N ALA A 105 22.79 0.08 1.03
CA ALA A 105 22.37 -0.28 -0.31
C ALA A 105 21.03 -1.04 -0.29
N HIS A 106 20.19 -0.79 -1.29
CA HIS A 106 18.88 -1.43 -1.47
C HIS A 106 17.95 -1.27 -0.26
N ARG A 107 17.93 -0.07 0.34
CA ARG A 107 17.02 0.31 1.42
C ARG A 107 16.19 1.52 1.03
N ALA A 108 15.05 1.65 1.68
CA ALA A 108 14.19 2.81 1.53
C ALA A 108 13.89 3.43 2.88
N GLY A 109 13.69 4.75 2.90
CA GLY A 109 13.23 5.51 4.04
C GLY A 109 12.08 6.41 3.65
N LEU A 110 11.36 6.93 4.63
CA LEU A 110 10.25 7.86 4.44
C LEU A 110 10.77 9.30 4.46
N ARG A 111 10.40 10.08 3.44
CA ARG A 111 10.68 11.52 3.33
C ARG A 111 9.38 12.29 3.37
N LEU A 112 9.22 13.18 4.33
CA LEU A 112 8.07 14.05 4.47
C LEU A 112 8.50 15.52 4.43
N THR A 113 7.64 16.40 3.90
CA THR A 113 7.83 17.83 4.07
C THR A 113 7.65 18.20 5.55
N GLU A 114 8.31 19.24 6.03
CA GLU A 114 8.20 19.66 7.43
C GLU A 114 6.77 20.01 7.85
N SER A 115 5.96 20.46 6.90
CA SER A 115 4.54 20.80 7.14
C SER A 115 3.69 19.61 7.57
N ILE A 116 4.01 18.40 7.09
CA ILE A 116 3.30 17.16 7.42
C ILE A 116 4.06 16.25 8.39
N ALA A 117 5.34 16.54 8.65
CA ALA A 117 6.22 15.75 9.50
C ALA A 117 6.11 16.13 10.99
N ARG A 118 4.90 16.23 11.53
CA ARG A 118 4.66 16.71 12.91
C ARG A 118 4.88 15.64 13.97
N ALA A 119 4.52 14.38 13.66
CA ALA A 119 4.65 13.27 14.61
C ALA A 119 6.10 12.82 14.82
N LYS A 120 6.36 12.17 15.96
CA LYS A 120 7.66 11.53 16.24
C LYS A 120 7.85 10.25 15.43
N SER A 121 6.77 9.56 15.12
CA SER A 121 6.74 8.28 14.41
C SER A 121 5.49 8.17 13.54
N PHE A 122 5.53 7.21 12.61
CA PHE A 122 4.43 6.92 11.71
C PHE A 122 4.22 5.42 11.65
N PHE A 123 2.97 4.99 11.77
CA PHE A 123 2.59 3.58 11.64
C PHE A 123 2.09 3.26 10.25
N ILE A 124 2.17 1.97 9.92
CA ILE A 124 1.58 1.41 8.72
C ILE A 124 0.53 0.41 9.15
N ASP A 125 -0.70 0.65 8.76
CA ASP A 125 -1.75 -0.35 8.84
C ASP A 125 -1.68 -1.24 7.59
N PHE A 126 -0.94 -2.34 7.72
CA PHE A 126 -0.76 -3.30 6.63
C PHE A 126 -2.03 -4.08 6.30
N ASP A 127 -2.93 -4.25 7.25
CA ASP A 127 -4.17 -4.98 7.06
C ASP A 127 -5.16 -4.15 6.26
N ALA A 128 -5.37 -2.89 6.65
CA ALA A 128 -6.16 -1.95 5.86
C ALA A 128 -5.58 -1.73 4.44
N ALA A 129 -4.25 -1.70 4.29
CA ALA A 129 -3.62 -1.60 2.97
C ALA A 129 -3.91 -2.81 2.08
N ARG A 130 -3.92 -4.03 2.64
CA ARG A 130 -4.27 -5.27 1.91
C ARG A 130 -5.74 -5.32 1.55
N GLU A 131 -6.62 -4.97 2.45
CA GLU A 131 -8.07 -4.92 2.20
C GLU A 131 -8.39 -3.97 1.06
N ASN A 132 -7.80 -2.77 1.05
CA ASN A 132 -7.97 -1.80 -0.02
C ASN A 132 -7.46 -2.31 -1.38
N ALA A 133 -6.34 -3.03 -1.41
CA ALA A 133 -5.84 -3.64 -2.64
C ALA A 133 -6.77 -4.74 -3.17
N ASN A 134 -7.32 -5.57 -2.28
CA ASN A 134 -8.28 -6.62 -2.64
C ASN A 134 -9.61 -6.04 -3.13
N VAL A 135 -10.12 -5.00 -2.49
CA VAL A 135 -11.35 -4.31 -2.93
C VAL A 135 -11.16 -3.65 -4.30
N ALA A 136 -10.00 -3.08 -4.58
CA ALA A 136 -9.69 -2.54 -5.91
C ALA A 136 -9.68 -3.64 -6.99
N GLY A 137 -9.18 -4.84 -6.68
CA GLY A 137 -9.26 -6.00 -7.56
C GLY A 137 -10.70 -6.45 -7.85
N ILE A 138 -11.57 -6.44 -6.84
CA ILE A 138 -13.00 -6.77 -7.01
C ILE A 138 -13.73 -5.70 -7.84
N ARG A 139 -13.40 -4.43 -7.70
CA ARG A 139 -13.98 -3.35 -8.51
C ARG A 139 -13.65 -3.50 -10.00
N ASN A 140 -12.45 -3.95 -10.32
CA ASN A 140 -12.06 -4.19 -11.72
C ASN A 140 -12.81 -5.39 -12.34
N ILE A 141 -13.17 -6.41 -11.56
CA ILE A 141 -14.02 -7.51 -12.04
C ILE A 141 -15.43 -7.00 -12.37
N GLY A 142 -15.94 -5.99 -11.64
CA GLY A 142 -17.23 -5.36 -11.90
C GLY A 142 -17.26 -4.43 -13.12
N GLN A 143 -16.12 -3.85 -13.51
CA GLN A 143 -16.02 -2.97 -14.69
C GLN A 143 -15.82 -3.72 -16.01
N GLU A 144 -15.26 -4.93 -15.97
CA GLU A 144 -15.19 -5.80 -17.16
C GLU A 144 -16.51 -6.51 -17.49
N ALA A 145 -17.57 -6.28 -16.72
CA ALA A 145 -18.87 -6.91 -16.90
C ALA A 145 -19.83 -6.14 -17.85
N GLU A 146 -19.39 -5.07 -18.49
CA GLU A 146 -20.15 -4.39 -19.55
C GLU A 146 -20.11 -5.17 -20.89
N GLY A 147 -20.45 -6.43 -20.88
CA GLY A 147 -20.48 -7.25 -22.09
C GLY A 147 -20.83 -8.70 -21.85
N ARG A 148 -21.13 -9.07 -20.60
CA ARG A 148 -21.54 -10.43 -20.29
C ARG A 148 -23.06 -10.49 -20.13
N ASP A 149 -23.67 -11.40 -20.89
CA ASP A 149 -25.08 -11.80 -20.77
C ASP A 149 -25.57 -11.72 -19.31
N ASN A 150 -26.80 -11.27 -19.12
CA ASN A 150 -27.49 -11.18 -17.83
C ASN A 150 -27.50 -12.54 -17.11
N VAL A 151 -26.37 -12.90 -16.50
CA VAL A 151 -26.26 -14.14 -15.73
C VAL A 151 -26.95 -13.95 -14.40
N ILE A 152 -27.95 -14.79 -14.15
CA ILE A 152 -28.79 -14.76 -12.97
C ILE A 152 -28.33 -15.85 -12.00
N TYR A 153 -28.11 -15.50 -10.75
CA TYR A 153 -27.76 -16.42 -9.67
C TYR A 153 -28.83 -16.41 -8.58
N ASP A 154 -29.09 -17.57 -7.97
CA ASP A 154 -29.86 -17.65 -6.72
C ASP A 154 -29.00 -17.23 -5.52
N LEU A 155 -29.59 -17.19 -4.32
CA LEU A 155 -28.87 -16.82 -3.09
C LEU A 155 -27.82 -17.86 -2.66
N GLN A 156 -27.85 -19.08 -3.23
CA GLN A 156 -26.83 -20.12 -3.03
C GLN A 156 -25.68 -20.03 -4.05
N GLY A 157 -25.71 -19.02 -4.95
CA GLY A 157 -24.67 -18.83 -5.99
C GLY A 157 -24.82 -19.74 -7.20
N ARG A 158 -25.93 -20.47 -7.37
CA ARG A 158 -26.16 -21.32 -8.52
C ARG A 158 -26.74 -20.51 -9.69
N ARG A 159 -26.29 -20.76 -10.89
CA ARG A 159 -26.79 -20.10 -12.10
C ARG A 159 -28.22 -20.54 -12.39
N VAL A 160 -29.11 -19.58 -12.59
CA VAL A 160 -30.54 -19.81 -12.91
C VAL A 160 -30.82 -19.32 -14.31
N LYS A 161 -31.31 -20.23 -15.18
CA LYS A 161 -31.65 -19.88 -16.57
C LYS A 161 -33.05 -19.22 -16.69
N ASN A 162 -34.00 -19.68 -15.89
CA ASN A 162 -35.37 -19.19 -15.91
C ASN A 162 -35.80 -18.81 -14.49
N PRO A 163 -35.58 -17.54 -14.05
CA PRO A 163 -35.96 -17.14 -12.73
C PRO A 163 -37.48 -17.00 -12.62
N THR A 164 -38.06 -17.68 -11.64
CA THR A 164 -39.47 -17.57 -11.24
C THR A 164 -39.60 -16.55 -10.08
N HIS A 165 -40.62 -16.64 -9.24
CA HIS A 165 -40.73 -15.81 -8.06
C HIS A 165 -39.58 -16.09 -7.08
N GLY A 166 -38.86 -15.05 -6.66
CA GLY A 166 -37.77 -15.20 -5.72
C GLY A 166 -36.76 -14.05 -5.73
N ILE A 167 -35.68 -14.21 -4.95
CA ILE A 167 -34.60 -13.25 -4.85
C ILE A 167 -33.40 -13.79 -5.64
N TYR A 168 -32.85 -12.97 -6.51
CA TYR A 168 -31.75 -13.32 -7.41
C TYR A 168 -30.67 -12.26 -7.37
N ILE A 169 -29.46 -12.64 -7.79
CA ILE A 169 -28.34 -11.72 -8.05
C ILE A 169 -28.18 -11.60 -9.56
N ILE A 170 -28.40 -10.42 -10.10
CA ILE A 170 -28.24 -10.10 -11.52
C ILE A 170 -27.23 -8.98 -11.64
N ASN A 171 -26.13 -9.20 -12.35
CA ASN A 171 -25.04 -8.22 -12.50
C ASN A 171 -24.56 -7.65 -11.14
N GLY A 172 -24.42 -8.53 -10.14
CA GLY A 172 -23.99 -8.14 -8.79
C GLY A 172 -25.02 -7.39 -7.94
N LYS A 173 -26.26 -7.20 -8.45
CA LYS A 173 -27.34 -6.53 -7.74
C LYS A 173 -28.43 -7.51 -7.31
N LYS A 174 -28.95 -7.33 -6.09
CA LYS A 174 -30.10 -8.09 -5.59
C LYS A 174 -31.36 -7.62 -6.29
N VAL A 175 -32.08 -8.56 -6.91
CA VAL A 175 -33.34 -8.31 -7.64
C VAL A 175 -34.40 -9.28 -7.11
N ILE A 176 -35.60 -8.80 -6.92
CA ILE A 176 -36.79 -9.58 -6.56
C ILE A 176 -37.65 -9.73 -7.83
N LYS A 177 -37.99 -10.96 -8.19
CA LYS A 177 -38.91 -11.26 -9.30
C LYS A 177 -40.18 -11.91 -8.80
#